data_566b8bf28fc64d8d5df565a82c066418
#
_entry.id   566b8bf28fc64d8d5df565a82c066418
#
_cell.length_a   1.000
_cell.length_b   1.000
_cell.length_c   1.000
_cell.angle_alpha   90.00
_cell.angle_beta   90.00
_cell.angle_gamma   90.00
#
_symmetry.space_group_name_H-M   'P 1'
#
loop_
_entity.id
_entity.type
_entity.pdbx_description
1 polymer ?
#
loop_
_entity_poly.entity_id
_entity_poly.type
_entity_poly.pdbx_seq_one_letter_code
_entity_poly.pdbx_strand_id
1 'polypeptide(L)'
;MNELNSTEEVVAARGVKVVFGAVKALDGADLVIRSGECLGLVGHNGAGKSTIVNVINGGLTPHEGSVSYGGKPSSYGIAAARANGVRCVFQELSLCPNLAINENVRIMHTDMKGRNWRSRALTLIRTKLDDIFPNHGIDCDLTISDLSIAERQMVEIAINFAGVNEEPKLVILDEPTSSLDAGLAEQLMDYVRRFVRAGGAVLLISHILGEILSTATRVVVMKDGKVVANRPAAEFTNKTLVEAMGSVMKEQDGHRQSTRTFGPKVLSMPPRKGQGYPFEAYKGEIIGLAGLGGHGQTEALLDLYTSRNSNWFPTRHQDIAFVAGDRSLNGTFPLWSILKNLSIASLRDFSPAGLVNRTKEDALGESWKKRIEIRTPDVDNKILSLSGGNQQKVLFARALATTAATVLMDDPMRGVDIGTKQEVYDILRAEAANGRTFIWYSTEMDEIRLCDRVYVFREGSIQAELKGDEINEQAVLAASFSGDAHA
;
A
#
# COMPACT_ATOMS: atom_id res chain seq x y z
N MET A 1 43.50 9.01 5.54
CA MET A 1 43.30 8.02 4.45
C MET A 1 42.77 6.78 5.08
N ASN A 2 41.42 6.69 5.23
CA ASN A 2 40.76 5.50 5.73
C ASN A 2 40.35 4.68 4.49
N GLU A 3 40.93 3.50 4.39
CA GLU A 3 40.51 2.46 3.46
C GLU A 3 39.01 2.23 3.63
N LEU A 4 38.22 2.58 2.63
CA LEU A 4 36.89 2.12 2.45
C LEU A 4 36.94 0.59 2.32
N ASN A 5 36.68 -0.13 3.40
CA ASN A 5 36.46 -1.56 3.37
C ASN A 5 35.55 -1.87 2.19
N SER A 6 36.04 -2.66 1.25
CA SER A 6 35.28 -3.19 0.12
C SER A 6 34.17 -4.05 0.68
N THR A 7 33.00 -3.45 0.89
CA THR A 7 31.81 -4.18 1.32
C THR A 7 31.47 -5.22 0.26
N GLU A 8 31.39 -6.48 0.66
CA GLU A 8 31.14 -7.61 -0.21
C GLU A 8 29.83 -7.43 -1.00
N GLU A 9 29.87 -7.65 -2.33
CA GLU A 9 28.67 -7.65 -3.15
C GLU A 9 27.78 -8.82 -2.80
N VAL A 10 26.60 -8.54 -2.27
CA VAL A 10 25.58 -9.59 -1.97
C VAL A 10 24.88 -10.00 -3.25
N VAL A 11 24.41 -8.99 -4.02
CA VAL A 11 23.76 -9.21 -5.32
C VAL A 11 24.19 -8.13 -6.29
N ALA A 12 24.47 -8.50 -7.53
CA ALA A 12 24.71 -7.57 -8.62
C ALA A 12 23.95 -7.97 -9.88
N ALA A 13 23.08 -7.09 -10.36
CA ALA A 13 22.47 -7.13 -11.67
C ALA A 13 23.21 -6.15 -12.57
N ARG A 14 23.74 -6.60 -13.72
CA ARG A 14 24.55 -5.78 -14.62
C ARG A 14 24.05 -5.84 -16.05
N GLY A 15 23.83 -4.68 -16.66
CA GLY A 15 23.40 -4.54 -18.04
C GLY A 15 22.06 -5.20 -18.35
N VAL A 16 21.18 -5.30 -17.35
CA VAL A 16 19.95 -6.10 -17.44
C VAL A 16 18.97 -5.47 -18.40
N LYS A 17 18.51 -6.25 -19.40
CA LYS A 17 17.42 -5.88 -20.30
C LYS A 17 16.27 -6.87 -20.21
N VAL A 18 15.06 -6.34 -20.13
CA VAL A 18 13.80 -7.10 -20.13
C VAL A 18 12.79 -6.42 -21.04
N VAL A 19 12.17 -7.21 -21.92
CA VAL A 19 11.19 -6.72 -22.88
C VAL A 19 9.90 -7.52 -22.76
N PHE A 20 8.76 -6.85 -22.68
CA PHE A 20 7.43 -7.45 -22.71
C PHE A 20 6.68 -6.95 -23.95
N GLY A 21 6.61 -7.78 -24.99
CA GLY A 21 6.05 -7.36 -26.27
C GLY A 21 6.83 -6.17 -26.86
N ALA A 22 6.18 -5.02 -27.01
CA ALA A 22 6.80 -3.79 -27.48
C ALA A 22 7.41 -2.92 -26.37
N VAL A 23 7.21 -3.28 -25.09
CA VAL A 23 7.63 -2.46 -23.94
C VAL A 23 8.99 -2.94 -23.42
N LYS A 24 9.98 -2.06 -23.41
CA LYS A 24 11.27 -2.29 -22.74
C LYS A 24 11.10 -1.96 -21.26
N ALA A 25 10.86 -2.97 -20.43
CA ALA A 25 10.70 -2.78 -19.00
C ALA A 25 12.03 -2.50 -18.28
N LEU A 26 13.15 -3.07 -18.78
CA LEU A 26 14.52 -2.70 -18.40
C LEU A 26 15.36 -2.54 -19.68
N ASP A 27 16.17 -1.50 -19.73
CA ASP A 27 17.00 -1.14 -20.89
C ASP A 27 18.45 -0.89 -20.47
N GLY A 28 19.14 -1.95 -20.03
CA GLY A 28 20.54 -1.90 -19.57
C GLY A 28 20.66 -1.40 -18.12
N ALA A 29 19.80 -1.86 -17.22
CA ALA A 29 19.83 -1.46 -15.81
C ALA A 29 20.97 -2.14 -15.05
N ASP A 30 21.68 -1.35 -14.24
CA ASP A 30 22.72 -1.80 -13.31
C ASP A 30 22.29 -1.56 -11.88
N LEU A 31 22.29 -2.62 -11.05
CA LEU A 31 21.97 -2.53 -9.62
C LEU A 31 22.90 -3.45 -8.83
N VAL A 32 23.65 -2.87 -7.90
CA VAL A 32 24.53 -3.62 -7.01
C VAL A 32 24.15 -3.34 -5.58
N ILE A 33 23.97 -4.39 -4.79
CA ILE A 33 23.61 -4.35 -3.36
C ILE A 33 24.75 -4.98 -2.56
N ARG A 34 25.18 -4.29 -1.50
CA ARG A 34 26.33 -4.69 -0.69
C ARG A 34 25.93 -5.10 0.70
N SER A 35 26.77 -5.89 1.35
CA SER A 35 26.62 -6.24 2.78
C SER A 35 26.67 -4.97 3.63
N GLY A 36 25.81 -4.92 4.66
CA GLY A 36 25.71 -3.74 5.53
C GLY A 36 25.08 -2.51 4.86
N GLU A 37 24.27 -2.71 3.80
CA GLU A 37 23.64 -1.65 3.04
C GLU A 37 22.12 -1.73 3.08
N CYS A 38 21.45 -0.63 3.32
CA CYS A 38 20.04 -0.45 2.95
C CYS A 38 19.98 0.39 1.68
N LEU A 39 19.64 -0.24 0.55
CA LEU A 39 19.49 0.41 -0.75
C LEU A 39 18.03 0.81 -0.95
N GLY A 40 17.76 2.11 -1.00
CA GLY A 40 16.45 2.63 -1.41
C GLY A 40 16.30 2.60 -2.92
N LEU A 41 15.22 2.00 -3.43
CA LEU A 41 14.90 1.98 -4.87
C LEU A 41 13.62 2.76 -5.12
N VAL A 42 13.73 3.89 -5.81
CA VAL A 42 12.61 4.78 -6.12
C VAL A 42 12.44 5.00 -7.62
N GLY A 43 11.26 5.47 -8.01
CA GLY A 43 10.91 5.74 -9.41
C GLY A 43 9.40 5.72 -9.58
N HIS A 44 8.90 6.36 -10.63
CA HIS A 44 7.46 6.34 -10.96
C HIS A 44 6.96 4.92 -11.32
N ASN A 45 5.64 4.74 -11.41
CA ASN A 45 5.07 3.48 -11.87
C ASN A 45 5.45 3.23 -13.35
N GLY A 46 5.88 1.99 -13.62
CA GLY A 46 6.46 1.64 -14.92
C GLY A 46 7.95 1.97 -15.08
N ALA A 47 8.61 2.52 -14.06
CA ALA A 47 10.06 2.79 -14.10
C ALA A 47 10.94 1.53 -14.19
N GLY A 48 10.37 0.33 -13.95
CA GLY A 48 11.07 -0.94 -13.97
C GLY A 48 11.43 -1.53 -12.61
N LYS A 49 11.00 -0.92 -11.49
CA LYS A 49 11.31 -1.37 -10.11
C LYS A 49 10.93 -2.83 -9.87
N SER A 50 9.67 -3.18 -10.05
CA SER A 50 9.20 -4.56 -9.83
C SER A 50 9.82 -5.55 -10.83
N THR A 51 10.22 -5.08 -12.01
CA THR A 51 10.91 -5.92 -12.99
C THR A 51 12.34 -6.26 -12.54
N ILE A 52 13.11 -5.27 -12.04
CA ILE A 52 14.47 -5.52 -11.53
C ILE A 52 14.43 -6.37 -10.25
N VAL A 53 13.43 -6.17 -9.37
CA VAL A 53 13.19 -7.02 -8.20
C VAL A 53 12.97 -8.47 -8.61
N ASN A 54 12.08 -8.72 -9.58
CA ASN A 54 11.82 -10.06 -10.08
C ASN A 54 13.05 -10.71 -10.73
N VAL A 55 13.90 -9.94 -11.39
CA VAL A 55 15.18 -10.42 -11.91
C VAL A 55 16.12 -10.82 -10.78
N ILE A 56 16.28 -9.98 -9.75
CA ILE A 56 17.17 -10.24 -8.60
C ILE A 56 16.64 -11.43 -7.76
N ASN A 57 15.34 -11.53 -7.57
CA ASN A 57 14.70 -12.63 -6.84
C ASN A 57 14.65 -13.95 -7.65
N GLY A 58 15.07 -13.91 -8.93
CA GLY A 58 15.09 -15.09 -9.80
C GLY A 58 13.74 -15.47 -10.40
N GLY A 59 12.69 -14.67 -10.20
CA GLY A 59 11.35 -14.87 -10.78
C GLY A 59 11.28 -14.56 -12.26
N LEU A 60 12.24 -13.79 -12.78
CA LEU A 60 12.31 -13.37 -14.18
C LEU A 60 13.74 -13.50 -14.70
N THR A 61 13.91 -14.22 -15.82
CA THR A 61 15.18 -14.29 -16.52
C THR A 61 15.34 -13.10 -17.46
N PRO A 62 16.42 -12.32 -17.35
CA PRO A 62 16.64 -11.18 -18.28
C PRO A 62 16.95 -11.69 -19.69
N HIS A 63 16.63 -10.88 -20.70
CA HIS A 63 16.96 -11.17 -22.11
C HIS A 63 18.45 -10.93 -22.40
N GLU A 64 19.04 -9.91 -21.75
CA GLU A 64 20.46 -9.57 -21.80
C GLU A 64 20.93 -9.15 -20.41
N GLY A 65 22.23 -9.19 -20.18
CA GLY A 65 22.85 -8.88 -18.90
C GLY A 65 23.03 -10.11 -18.02
N SER A 66 23.38 -9.90 -16.75
CA SER A 66 23.68 -10.99 -15.82
C SER A 66 23.28 -10.61 -14.39
N VAL A 67 23.01 -11.65 -13.59
CA VAL A 67 22.85 -11.53 -12.14
C VAL A 67 23.88 -12.43 -11.47
N SER A 68 24.53 -11.92 -10.44
CA SER A 68 25.47 -12.64 -9.60
C SER A 68 25.11 -12.51 -8.14
N TYR A 69 25.39 -13.56 -7.35
CA TYR A 69 25.19 -13.58 -5.90
C TYR A 69 26.55 -13.87 -5.24
N GLY A 70 26.92 -13.04 -4.25
CA GLY A 70 28.23 -13.14 -3.59
C GLY A 70 29.39 -13.06 -4.57
N GLY A 71 29.29 -12.23 -5.61
CA GLY A 71 30.31 -12.07 -6.66
C GLY A 71 30.45 -13.26 -7.62
N LYS A 72 29.62 -14.31 -7.50
CA LYS A 72 29.66 -15.49 -8.35
C LYS A 72 28.47 -15.50 -9.32
N PRO A 73 28.71 -15.77 -10.62
CA PRO A 73 27.61 -16.04 -11.54
C PRO A 73 26.79 -17.22 -11.02
N SER A 74 25.47 -17.10 -11.05
CA SER A 74 24.56 -18.15 -10.59
C SER A 74 23.57 -18.51 -11.69
N SER A 75 23.00 -19.71 -11.58
CA SER A 75 21.84 -20.09 -12.39
C SER A 75 20.67 -19.19 -12.04
N TYR A 76 19.85 -18.86 -13.03
CA TYR A 76 18.61 -18.13 -12.80
C TYR A 76 17.57 -19.02 -12.12
N GLY A 77 16.70 -18.40 -11.34
CA GLY A 77 15.57 -19.06 -10.72
C GLY A 77 15.42 -18.73 -9.23
N ILE A 78 14.18 -18.75 -8.75
CA ILE A 78 13.84 -18.46 -7.36
C ILE A 78 14.59 -19.35 -6.37
N ALA A 79 14.77 -20.64 -6.71
CA ALA A 79 15.49 -21.58 -5.86
C ALA A 79 16.98 -21.19 -5.71
N ALA A 80 17.61 -20.72 -6.78
CA ALA A 80 18.99 -20.25 -6.77
C ALA A 80 19.14 -18.96 -5.95
N ALA A 81 18.26 -17.98 -6.13
CA ALA A 81 18.25 -16.76 -5.33
C ALA A 81 18.07 -17.06 -3.83
N ARG A 82 17.12 -17.94 -3.48
CA ARG A 82 16.88 -18.37 -2.09
C ARG A 82 18.09 -19.08 -1.47
N ALA A 83 18.73 -19.97 -2.22
CA ALA A 83 19.93 -20.67 -1.77
C ALA A 83 21.12 -19.73 -1.53
N ASN A 84 21.13 -18.56 -2.16
CA ASN A 84 22.11 -17.50 -1.91
C ASN A 84 21.67 -16.49 -0.84
N GLY A 85 20.61 -16.78 -0.09
CA GLY A 85 20.14 -15.96 1.03
C GLY A 85 19.26 -14.75 0.63
N VAL A 86 18.72 -14.72 -0.62
CA VAL A 86 17.78 -13.70 -1.03
C VAL A 86 16.38 -14.06 -0.56
N ARG A 87 15.70 -13.10 0.06
CA ARG A 87 14.29 -13.17 0.48
C ARG A 87 13.53 -11.98 -0.06
N CYS A 88 12.23 -12.10 -0.27
CA CYS A 88 11.42 -11.03 -0.83
C CYS A 88 10.05 -10.97 -0.16
N VAL A 89 9.73 -9.81 0.40
CA VAL A 89 8.39 -9.41 0.80
C VAL A 89 7.80 -8.62 -0.35
N PHE A 90 6.75 -9.14 -0.96
CA PHE A 90 6.10 -8.52 -2.10
C PHE A 90 5.00 -7.55 -1.65
N GLN A 91 4.65 -6.61 -2.51
CA GLN A 91 3.53 -5.70 -2.32
C GLN A 91 2.20 -6.45 -2.13
N GLU A 92 1.97 -7.52 -2.90
CA GLU A 92 0.86 -8.44 -2.69
C GLU A 92 1.36 -9.62 -1.85
N LEU A 93 0.69 -9.84 -0.68
CA LEU A 93 1.11 -10.87 0.26
C LEU A 93 1.13 -12.26 -0.39
N SER A 94 2.21 -13.00 -0.16
CA SER A 94 2.42 -14.34 -0.70
C SER A 94 1.95 -15.46 0.23
N LEU A 95 1.31 -15.12 1.35
CA LEU A 95 0.81 -16.07 2.33
C LEU A 95 -0.38 -16.89 1.79
N CYS A 96 -0.43 -18.17 2.15
CA CYS A 96 -1.56 -19.03 1.87
C CYS A 96 -2.68 -18.80 2.90
N PRO A 97 -3.81 -18.18 2.54
CA PRO A 97 -4.80 -17.72 3.50
C PRO A 97 -5.48 -18.85 4.29
N ASN A 98 -5.62 -20.03 3.71
CA ASN A 98 -6.28 -21.20 4.32
C ASN A 98 -5.36 -22.05 5.21
N LEU A 99 -4.12 -21.64 5.40
CA LEU A 99 -3.13 -22.34 6.20
C LEU A 99 -2.82 -21.56 7.47
N ALA A 100 -2.43 -22.29 8.52
CA ALA A 100 -1.96 -21.70 9.76
C ALA A 100 -0.62 -20.96 9.56
N ILE A 101 -0.28 -20.05 10.48
CA ILE A 101 0.98 -19.31 10.43
C ILE A 101 2.19 -20.25 10.37
N ASN A 102 2.24 -21.29 11.19
CA ASN A 102 3.33 -22.25 11.20
C ASN A 102 3.48 -23.05 9.89
N GLU A 103 2.36 -23.28 9.18
CA GLU A 103 2.37 -23.95 7.88
C GLU A 103 2.91 -23.03 6.79
N ASN A 104 2.58 -21.74 6.84
CA ASN A 104 3.17 -20.73 5.97
C ASN A 104 4.68 -20.59 6.20
N VAL A 105 5.15 -20.61 7.45
CA VAL A 105 6.58 -20.65 7.78
C VAL A 105 7.26 -21.83 7.07
N ARG A 106 6.64 -23.03 7.10
CA ARG A 106 7.21 -24.23 6.47
C ARG A 106 7.26 -24.16 4.94
N ILE A 107 6.30 -23.49 4.29
CA ILE A 107 6.32 -23.27 2.83
C ILE A 107 7.57 -22.47 2.44
N MET A 108 7.89 -21.43 3.22
CA MET A 108 9.06 -20.59 2.96
C MET A 108 10.37 -21.28 3.38
N HIS A 109 10.34 -22.11 4.42
CA HIS A 109 11.50 -22.82 5.00
C HIS A 109 11.35 -24.33 4.82
N THR A 110 11.52 -24.81 3.58
CA THR A 110 11.33 -26.23 3.19
C THR A 110 12.27 -27.20 3.93
N ASP A 111 13.36 -26.69 4.50
CA ASP A 111 14.31 -27.45 5.31
C ASP A 111 13.79 -27.74 6.73
N MET A 112 12.68 -27.14 7.12
CA MET A 112 12.03 -27.40 8.39
C MET A 112 11.30 -28.76 8.36
N LYS A 113 12.06 -29.85 8.58
CA LYS A 113 11.59 -31.24 8.52
C LYS A 113 11.58 -31.90 9.90
N GLY A 114 10.95 -33.08 9.99
CA GLY A 114 10.92 -33.90 11.20
C GLY A 114 9.67 -33.74 12.05
N ARG A 115 9.53 -34.56 13.09
CA ARG A 115 8.28 -34.69 13.87
C ARG A 115 7.85 -33.42 14.61
N ASN A 116 8.81 -32.58 15.03
CA ASN A 116 8.54 -31.37 15.83
C ASN A 116 8.60 -30.08 15.00
N TRP A 117 8.39 -30.15 13.67
CA TRP A 117 8.51 -29.00 12.81
C TRP A 117 7.53 -27.87 13.16
N ARG A 118 6.29 -28.22 13.57
CA ARG A 118 5.27 -27.21 13.96
C ARG A 118 5.71 -26.37 15.16
N SER A 119 6.18 -27.02 16.22
CA SER A 119 6.68 -26.32 17.42
C SER A 119 7.88 -25.43 17.09
N ARG A 120 8.82 -25.93 16.25
CA ARG A 120 9.97 -25.11 15.83
C ARG A 120 9.55 -23.93 14.96
N ALA A 121 8.57 -24.13 14.07
CA ALA A 121 8.02 -23.05 13.25
C ALA A 121 7.35 -21.96 14.11
N LEU A 122 6.53 -22.36 15.08
CA LEU A 122 5.91 -21.44 16.03
C LEU A 122 6.93 -20.67 16.86
N THR A 123 7.95 -21.34 17.39
CA THR A 123 9.02 -20.67 18.13
C THR A 123 9.77 -19.67 17.25
N LEU A 124 10.13 -20.06 16.02
CA LEU A 124 10.85 -19.23 15.08
C LEU A 124 10.07 -17.95 14.75
N ILE A 125 8.78 -18.10 14.38
CA ILE A 125 7.98 -16.96 13.96
C ILE A 125 7.65 -16.03 15.12
N ARG A 126 7.31 -16.58 16.30
CA ARG A 126 7.04 -15.78 17.50
C ARG A 126 8.26 -14.95 17.88
N THR A 127 9.44 -15.60 17.98
CA THR A 127 10.68 -14.88 18.30
C THR A 127 10.97 -13.77 17.29
N LYS A 128 10.73 -14.01 16.00
CA LYS A 128 11.00 -13.01 14.97
C LYS A 128 9.97 -11.89 14.99
N LEU A 129 8.70 -12.19 15.24
CA LEU A 129 7.65 -11.16 15.44
C LEU A 129 7.96 -10.28 16.64
N ASP A 130 8.31 -10.87 17.79
CA ASP A 130 8.69 -10.13 19.01
C ASP A 130 9.89 -9.22 18.78
N ASP A 131 10.87 -9.66 17.96
CA ASP A 131 12.08 -8.89 17.64
C ASP A 131 11.81 -7.70 16.70
N ILE A 132 10.90 -7.87 15.73
CA ILE A 132 10.58 -6.83 14.75
C ILE A 132 9.48 -5.90 15.27
N PHE A 133 8.42 -6.48 15.87
CA PHE A 133 7.20 -5.80 16.29
C PHE A 133 6.91 -6.07 17.78
N PRO A 134 7.63 -5.47 18.70
CA PRO A 134 7.37 -5.66 20.13
C PRO A 134 5.90 -5.37 20.46
N ASN A 135 5.28 -6.25 21.26
CA ASN A 135 3.87 -6.16 21.67
C ASN A 135 2.85 -6.31 20.53
N HIS A 136 3.17 -7.06 19.47
CA HIS A 136 2.32 -7.26 18.29
C HIS A 136 0.96 -7.91 18.59
N GLY A 137 0.80 -8.67 19.66
CA GLY A 137 -0.46 -9.30 20.09
C GLY A 137 -0.99 -10.42 19.17
N ILE A 138 -0.25 -10.83 18.15
CA ILE A 138 -0.69 -11.86 17.19
C ILE A 138 -0.66 -13.24 17.86
N ASP A 139 -1.80 -13.94 17.83
CA ASP A 139 -1.86 -15.35 18.19
C ASP A 139 -1.31 -16.20 17.03
N CYS A 140 -0.11 -16.78 17.23
CA CYS A 140 0.58 -17.55 16.19
C CYS A 140 -0.08 -18.91 15.86
N ASP A 141 -1.13 -19.31 16.56
CA ASP A 141 -1.89 -20.52 16.29
C ASP A 141 -3.06 -20.28 15.30
N LEU A 142 -3.33 -19.02 14.95
CA LEU A 142 -4.40 -18.65 14.02
C LEU A 142 -4.07 -19.02 12.56
N THR A 143 -5.14 -19.12 11.76
CA THR A 143 -5.07 -19.22 10.30
C THR A 143 -4.85 -17.83 9.69
N ILE A 144 -4.13 -17.74 8.60
CA ILE A 144 -3.83 -16.45 7.94
C ILE A 144 -5.12 -15.68 7.59
N SER A 145 -6.20 -16.38 7.19
CA SER A 145 -7.49 -15.75 6.90
C SER A 145 -8.11 -15.01 8.09
N ASP A 146 -7.79 -15.41 9.31
CA ASP A 146 -8.35 -14.85 10.54
C ASP A 146 -7.61 -13.58 11.00
N LEU A 147 -6.46 -13.31 10.39
CA LEU A 147 -5.64 -12.13 10.68
C LEU A 147 -6.14 -10.90 9.90
N SER A 148 -5.99 -9.73 10.50
CA SER A 148 -6.11 -8.45 9.80
C SER A 148 -5.01 -8.31 8.71
N ILE A 149 -5.17 -7.34 7.82
CA ILE A 149 -4.19 -7.09 6.76
C ILE A 149 -2.83 -6.70 7.34
N ALA A 150 -2.83 -5.86 8.38
CA ALA A 150 -1.61 -5.46 9.09
C ALA A 150 -0.89 -6.66 9.71
N GLU A 151 -1.63 -7.52 10.42
CA GLU A 151 -1.06 -8.74 11.01
C GLU A 151 -0.49 -9.70 9.97
N ARG A 152 -1.18 -9.87 8.84
CA ARG A 152 -0.64 -10.67 7.71
C ARG A 152 0.67 -10.09 7.18
N GLN A 153 0.74 -8.76 7.02
CA GLN A 153 1.97 -8.08 6.61
C GLN A 153 3.10 -8.33 7.60
N MET A 154 2.84 -8.20 8.90
CA MET A 154 3.82 -8.46 9.95
C MET A 154 4.33 -9.90 9.92
N VAL A 155 3.42 -10.87 9.74
CA VAL A 155 3.77 -12.31 9.61
C VAL A 155 4.63 -12.56 8.38
N GLU A 156 4.30 -11.99 7.22
CA GLU A 156 5.09 -12.17 5.99
C GLU A 156 6.49 -11.57 6.13
N ILE A 157 6.60 -10.37 6.71
CA ILE A 157 7.89 -9.74 7.00
C ILE A 157 8.71 -10.62 7.94
N ALA A 158 8.12 -11.08 9.04
CA ALA A 158 8.81 -11.92 10.01
C ALA A 158 9.30 -13.25 9.41
N ILE A 159 8.50 -13.90 8.56
CA ILE A 159 8.91 -15.12 7.85
C ILE A 159 10.13 -14.87 6.96
N ASN A 160 10.18 -13.74 6.25
CA ASN A 160 11.26 -13.42 5.32
C ASN A 160 12.56 -13.00 6.02
N PHE A 161 12.47 -12.41 7.21
CA PHE A 161 13.65 -12.14 8.06
C PHE A 161 14.08 -13.31 8.90
N ALA A 162 13.26 -14.36 9.02
CA ALA A 162 13.64 -15.55 9.78
C ALA A 162 14.65 -16.43 9.03
N GLY A 163 15.64 -16.94 9.72
CA GLY A 163 16.58 -17.94 9.23
C GLY A 163 16.36 -19.29 9.94
N VAL A 164 16.39 -20.42 9.22
CA VAL A 164 16.31 -21.77 9.80
C VAL A 164 17.70 -22.39 9.94
N ASN A 165 18.50 -22.38 8.90
CA ASN A 165 19.87 -22.86 8.88
C ASN A 165 20.87 -21.72 8.70
N GLU A 166 20.48 -20.70 7.93
CA GLU A 166 21.27 -19.50 7.66
C GLU A 166 20.36 -18.28 7.72
N GLU A 167 20.86 -17.17 8.23
CA GLU A 167 20.18 -15.88 8.19
C GLU A 167 20.12 -15.36 6.75
N PRO A 168 19.07 -14.63 6.36
CA PRO A 168 19.00 -14.02 5.05
C PRO A 168 20.12 -13.00 4.85
N LYS A 169 20.74 -13.02 3.65
CA LYS A 169 21.80 -12.06 3.29
C LYS A 169 21.22 -10.78 2.69
N LEU A 170 20.16 -10.93 1.89
CA LEU A 170 19.39 -9.83 1.31
C LEU A 170 17.90 -10.03 1.55
N VAL A 171 17.26 -9.04 2.13
CA VAL A 171 15.80 -8.97 2.19
C VAL A 171 15.31 -7.83 1.31
N ILE A 172 14.49 -8.15 0.33
CA ILE A 172 13.80 -7.19 -0.53
C ILE A 172 12.46 -6.87 0.13
N LEU A 173 12.20 -5.60 0.36
CA LEU A 173 10.98 -5.09 0.94
C LEU A 173 10.29 -4.21 -0.10
N ASP A 174 9.23 -4.73 -0.74
CA ASP A 174 8.45 -4.01 -1.74
C ASP A 174 7.18 -3.45 -1.09
N GLU A 175 7.20 -2.17 -0.77
CA GLU A 175 6.15 -1.42 -0.06
C GLU A 175 5.72 -2.05 1.28
N PRO A 176 6.65 -2.37 2.19
CA PRO A 176 6.38 -3.19 3.36
C PRO A 176 5.47 -2.51 4.39
N THR A 177 5.38 -1.18 4.37
CA THR A 177 4.65 -0.37 5.35
C THR A 177 3.24 0.00 4.90
N SER A 178 2.87 -0.34 3.67
CA SER A 178 1.58 0.05 3.07
C SER A 178 0.33 -0.38 3.84
N SER A 179 0.46 -1.33 4.77
CA SER A 179 -0.62 -1.85 5.63
C SER A 179 -0.39 -1.63 7.11
N LEU A 180 0.74 -1.04 7.45
CA LEU A 180 1.15 -0.83 8.84
C LEU A 180 0.81 0.61 9.22
N ASP A 181 0.42 0.81 10.47
CA ASP A 181 0.36 2.16 11.02
C ASP A 181 1.76 2.74 11.25
N ALA A 182 1.83 4.04 11.56
CA ALA A 182 3.09 4.74 11.73
C ALA A 182 3.99 4.11 12.82
N GLY A 183 3.41 3.60 13.91
CA GLY A 183 4.17 2.97 14.99
C GLY A 183 4.80 1.64 14.56
N LEU A 184 4.04 0.79 13.88
CA LEU A 184 4.54 -0.49 13.33
C LEU A 184 5.55 -0.26 12.20
N ALA A 185 5.32 0.76 11.36
CA ALA A 185 6.27 1.13 10.30
C ALA A 185 7.61 1.57 10.90
N GLU A 186 7.61 2.37 11.97
CA GLU A 186 8.83 2.80 12.66
C GLU A 186 9.57 1.61 13.29
N GLN A 187 8.85 0.69 13.95
CA GLN A 187 9.44 -0.55 14.50
C GLN A 187 10.14 -1.38 13.41
N LEU A 188 9.50 -1.51 12.23
CA LEU A 188 10.10 -2.20 11.11
C LEU A 188 11.37 -1.48 10.61
N MET A 189 11.33 -0.15 10.44
CA MET A 189 12.50 0.60 9.99
C MET A 189 13.64 0.56 11.01
N ASP A 190 13.34 0.55 12.32
CA ASP A 190 14.33 0.33 13.35
C ASP A 190 14.97 -1.05 13.27
N TYR A 191 14.17 -2.08 13.02
CA TYR A 191 14.69 -3.42 12.80
C TYR A 191 15.57 -3.50 11.56
N VAL A 192 15.17 -2.90 10.44
CA VAL A 192 15.96 -2.81 9.21
C VAL A 192 17.32 -2.17 9.49
N ARG A 193 17.37 -1.06 10.23
CA ARG A 193 18.62 -0.40 10.63
C ARG A 193 19.52 -1.32 11.48
N ARG A 194 18.93 -2.10 12.41
CA ARG A 194 19.68 -3.09 13.22
C ARG A 194 20.21 -4.23 12.36
N PHE A 195 19.39 -4.79 11.47
CA PHE A 195 19.76 -5.86 10.56
C PHE A 195 20.91 -5.46 9.62
N VAL A 196 20.86 -4.27 9.06
CA VAL A 196 21.91 -3.70 8.20
C VAL A 196 23.21 -3.50 8.98
N ARG A 197 23.15 -2.95 10.20
CA ARG A 197 24.34 -2.81 11.06
C ARG A 197 24.98 -4.14 11.43
N ALA A 198 24.21 -5.21 11.48
CA ALA A 198 24.69 -6.58 11.69
C ALA A 198 25.32 -7.23 10.45
N GLY A 199 25.36 -6.49 9.32
CA GLY A 199 25.96 -6.97 8.05
C GLY A 199 24.97 -7.50 7.04
N GLY A 200 23.66 -7.52 7.35
CA GLY A 200 22.62 -7.84 6.39
C GLY A 200 22.47 -6.77 5.32
N ALA A 201 21.83 -7.11 4.19
CA ALA A 201 21.50 -6.16 3.14
C ALA A 201 19.98 -6.05 2.98
N VAL A 202 19.49 -4.84 2.70
CA VAL A 202 18.06 -4.60 2.42
C VAL A 202 17.92 -3.80 1.12
N LEU A 203 17.00 -4.24 0.25
CA LEU A 203 16.50 -3.44 -0.85
C LEU A 203 15.12 -2.93 -0.45
N LEU A 204 15.01 -1.64 -0.15
CA LEU A 204 13.78 -1.00 0.29
C LEU A 204 13.13 -0.24 -0.86
N ILE A 205 11.90 -0.62 -1.19
CA ILE A 205 11.06 0.08 -2.15
C ILE A 205 9.89 0.65 -1.37
N SER A 206 9.74 1.95 -1.40
CA SER A 206 8.62 2.66 -0.78
C SER A 206 8.26 3.88 -1.62
N HIS A 207 6.99 4.21 -1.65
CA HIS A 207 6.51 5.48 -2.20
C HIS A 207 6.53 6.59 -1.14
N ILE A 208 6.75 6.25 0.14
CA ILE A 208 6.91 7.20 1.24
C ILE A 208 8.38 7.63 1.27
N LEU A 209 8.67 8.79 0.66
CA LEU A 209 10.04 9.27 0.51
C LEU A 209 10.75 9.50 1.85
N GLY A 210 10.00 9.85 2.90
CA GLY A 210 10.52 9.98 4.26
C GLY A 210 11.12 8.69 4.80
N GLU A 211 10.50 7.53 4.55
CA GLU A 211 11.03 6.21 4.94
C GLU A 211 12.35 5.91 4.22
N ILE A 212 12.40 6.17 2.91
CA ILE A 212 13.62 6.00 2.11
C ILE A 212 14.74 6.86 2.64
N LEU A 213 14.52 8.17 2.83
CA LEU A 213 15.57 9.11 3.24
C LEU A 213 16.03 8.89 4.68
N SER A 214 15.16 8.38 5.58
CA SER A 214 15.51 8.11 6.97
C SER A 214 16.19 6.76 7.19
N THR A 215 16.00 5.79 6.27
CA THR A 215 16.43 4.39 6.50
C THR A 215 17.50 3.94 5.51
N ALA A 216 17.44 4.38 4.24
CA ALA A 216 18.39 3.97 3.24
C ALA A 216 19.77 4.62 3.45
N THR A 217 20.83 3.86 3.19
CA THR A 217 22.20 4.36 3.15
C THR A 217 22.53 4.99 1.79
N ARG A 218 21.95 4.44 0.73
CA ARG A 218 22.12 4.86 -0.66
C ARG A 218 20.77 4.76 -1.38
N VAL A 219 20.53 5.64 -2.33
CA VAL A 219 19.30 5.65 -3.13
C VAL A 219 19.61 5.51 -4.60
N VAL A 220 18.89 4.62 -5.25
CA VAL A 220 18.87 4.43 -6.70
C VAL A 220 17.53 4.89 -7.23
N VAL A 221 17.58 5.78 -8.22
CA VAL A 221 16.38 6.28 -8.92
C VAL A 221 16.29 5.61 -10.27
N MET A 222 15.16 4.98 -10.54
CA MET A 222 14.86 4.40 -11.84
C MET A 222 13.83 5.24 -12.62
N LYS A 223 14.06 5.33 -13.92
CA LYS A 223 13.14 5.96 -14.87
C LYS A 223 13.23 5.24 -16.20
N ASP A 224 12.06 4.90 -16.78
CA ASP A 224 11.92 4.28 -18.12
C ASP A 224 12.87 3.08 -18.33
N GLY A 225 12.95 2.19 -17.32
CA GLY A 225 13.77 0.98 -17.35
C GLY A 225 15.29 1.19 -17.15
N LYS A 226 15.71 2.40 -16.78
CA LYS A 226 17.13 2.76 -16.56
C LYS A 226 17.37 3.31 -15.18
N VAL A 227 18.60 3.15 -14.67
CA VAL A 227 19.07 3.85 -13.48
C VAL A 227 19.52 5.26 -13.89
N VAL A 228 18.85 6.29 -13.35
CA VAL A 228 19.15 7.71 -13.66
C VAL A 228 19.91 8.41 -12.56
N ALA A 229 19.85 7.91 -11.34
CA ALA A 229 20.68 8.39 -10.22
C ALA A 229 21.03 7.23 -9.28
N ASN A 230 22.22 7.30 -8.68
CA ASN A 230 22.71 6.34 -7.71
C ASN A 230 23.69 7.07 -6.78
N ARG A 231 23.20 7.50 -5.60
CA ARG A 231 23.94 8.37 -4.68
C ARG A 231 23.62 8.05 -3.21
N PRO A 232 24.47 8.44 -2.25
CA PRO A 232 24.15 8.39 -0.83
C PRO A 232 22.80 9.05 -0.53
N ALA A 233 22.04 8.46 0.38
CA ALA A 233 20.72 9.00 0.74
C ALA A 233 20.80 10.42 1.30
N ALA A 234 21.87 10.74 2.02
CA ALA A 234 22.12 12.06 2.60
C ALA A 234 22.27 13.20 1.55
N GLU A 235 22.52 12.87 0.28
CA GLU A 235 22.60 13.84 -0.81
C GLU A 235 21.23 14.20 -1.41
N PHE A 236 20.18 13.51 -0.99
CA PHE A 236 18.83 13.76 -1.46
C PHE A 236 18.01 14.50 -0.41
N THR A 237 17.12 15.35 -0.90
CA THR A 237 15.95 15.86 -0.17
C THR A 237 14.70 15.33 -0.84
N ASN A 238 13.54 15.44 -0.20
CA ASN A 238 12.26 15.05 -0.84
C ASN A 238 12.12 15.72 -2.21
N LYS A 239 12.47 17.01 -2.32
CA LYS A 239 12.38 17.78 -3.57
C LYS A 239 13.30 17.22 -4.65
N THR A 240 14.59 17.08 -4.36
CA THR A 240 15.58 16.59 -5.35
C THR A 240 15.32 15.13 -5.74
N LEU A 241 14.72 14.33 -4.86
CA LEU A 241 14.34 12.95 -5.17
C LEU A 241 13.16 12.89 -6.14
N VAL A 242 12.11 13.70 -5.91
CA VAL A 242 10.96 13.81 -6.82
C VAL A 242 11.38 14.36 -8.20
N GLU A 243 12.26 15.37 -8.24
CA GLU A 243 12.82 15.90 -9.49
C GLU A 243 13.61 14.82 -10.26
N ALA A 244 14.44 14.04 -9.56
CA ALA A 244 15.18 12.93 -10.17
C ALA A 244 14.28 11.83 -10.73
N MET A 245 13.11 11.60 -10.10
CA MET A 245 12.07 10.67 -10.63
C MET A 245 11.39 11.23 -11.88
N GLY A 246 11.60 12.51 -12.23
CA GLY A 246 11.00 13.16 -13.39
C GLY A 246 9.61 13.71 -13.14
N SER A 247 9.20 13.82 -11.88
CA SER A 247 7.95 14.47 -11.46
C SER A 247 8.26 15.92 -11.04
N VAL A 248 7.39 16.85 -11.40
CA VAL A 248 7.47 18.22 -10.90
C VAL A 248 6.64 18.24 -9.60
N MET A 249 7.28 18.51 -8.46
CA MET A 249 6.52 18.88 -7.27
C MET A 249 5.75 20.17 -7.59
N LYS A 250 4.43 20.05 -7.79
CA LYS A 250 3.57 21.19 -7.58
C LYS A 250 3.71 21.51 -6.11
N GLU A 251 4.29 22.65 -5.77
CA GLU A 251 4.27 23.16 -4.40
C GLU A 251 2.81 23.10 -3.94
N GLN A 252 2.53 22.24 -2.99
CA GLN A 252 1.26 22.30 -2.31
C GLN A 252 1.35 23.61 -1.52
N ASP A 253 0.66 24.64 -1.99
CA ASP A 253 0.48 25.88 -1.26
C ASP A 253 -0.01 25.51 0.14
N GLY A 254 0.95 25.43 1.06
CA GLY A 254 0.69 25.31 2.48
C GLY A 254 0.14 26.64 2.95
N HIS A 255 -1.14 26.75 3.03
CA HIS A 255 -1.95 27.54 3.96
C HIS A 255 -3.39 27.44 3.46
N ARG A 256 -4.07 26.39 3.85
CA ARG A 256 -5.51 26.35 3.72
C ARG A 256 -6.13 26.90 4.98
N GLN A 257 -6.35 28.20 5.01
CA GLN A 257 -7.49 28.71 5.75
C GLN A 257 -8.73 28.11 5.08
N SER A 258 -9.31 27.12 5.73
CA SER A 258 -10.59 26.57 5.32
C SER A 258 -11.68 27.63 5.56
N THR A 259 -11.82 28.55 4.62
CA THR A 259 -12.99 29.43 4.53
C THR A 259 -14.12 28.77 3.75
N ARG A 260 -14.04 27.45 3.50
CA ARG A 260 -15.08 26.72 2.82
C ARG A 260 -16.31 26.61 3.73
N THR A 261 -17.41 27.19 3.29
CA THR A 261 -18.72 26.94 3.90
C THR A 261 -19.29 25.66 3.32
N PHE A 262 -19.53 24.69 4.18
CA PHE A 262 -20.15 23.43 3.81
C PHE A 262 -21.67 23.56 3.77
N GLY A 263 -22.34 22.67 3.03
CA GLY A 263 -23.79 22.60 2.97
C GLY A 263 -24.41 22.04 4.27
N PRO A 264 -25.69 21.63 4.24
CA PRO A 264 -26.35 21.05 5.39
C PRO A 264 -25.69 19.73 5.83
N LYS A 265 -25.92 19.38 7.11
CA LYS A 265 -25.48 18.11 7.68
C LYS A 265 -26.15 16.93 6.95
N VAL A 266 -25.33 15.98 6.45
CA VAL A 266 -25.77 14.82 5.66
C VAL A 266 -25.72 13.53 6.45
N LEU A 267 -24.76 13.39 7.37
CA LEU A 267 -24.58 12.22 8.22
C LEU A 267 -24.30 12.64 9.66
N SER A 268 -24.75 11.82 10.60
CA SER A 268 -24.43 11.95 12.03
C SER A 268 -24.50 10.57 12.69
N MET A 269 -23.50 10.27 13.54
CA MET A 269 -23.53 9.14 14.45
C MET A 269 -23.23 9.61 15.87
N PRO A 270 -23.96 9.12 16.88
CA PRO A 270 -23.65 9.42 18.26
C PRO A 270 -22.32 8.74 18.67
N PRO A 271 -21.67 9.23 19.72
CA PRO A 271 -20.47 8.59 20.27
C PRO A 271 -20.73 7.14 20.62
N ARG A 272 -19.83 6.23 20.23
CA ARG A 272 -19.90 4.83 20.63
C ARG A 272 -19.75 4.72 22.15
N LYS A 273 -20.58 3.90 22.79
CA LYS A 273 -20.60 3.71 24.27
C LYS A 273 -20.73 5.03 25.07
N GLY A 274 -21.21 6.11 24.45
CA GLY A 274 -21.39 7.41 25.11
C GLY A 274 -20.06 8.13 25.42
N GLN A 275 -18.94 7.70 24.87
CA GLN A 275 -17.61 8.29 25.06
C GLN A 275 -17.06 8.87 23.77
N GLY A 276 -16.35 10.00 23.86
CA GLY A 276 -15.71 10.68 22.74
C GLY A 276 -16.63 11.64 21.99
N TYR A 277 -16.20 12.03 20.80
CA TYR A 277 -16.92 13.00 19.95
C TYR A 277 -17.99 12.31 19.09
N PRO A 278 -19.13 12.98 18.80
CA PRO A 278 -20.05 12.53 17.79
C PRO A 278 -19.42 12.67 16.39
N PHE A 279 -19.74 11.76 15.50
CA PHE A 279 -19.38 11.91 14.10
C PHE A 279 -20.43 12.74 13.36
N GLU A 280 -20.01 13.74 12.61
CA GLU A 280 -20.87 14.57 11.77
C GLU A 280 -20.22 14.81 10.41
N ALA A 281 -21.02 14.81 9.34
CA ALA A 281 -20.57 15.12 7.99
C ALA A 281 -21.50 16.12 7.32
N TYR A 282 -20.92 17.05 6.56
CA TYR A 282 -21.65 18.10 5.87
C TYR A 282 -21.50 17.97 4.36
N LYS A 283 -22.51 18.44 3.62
CA LYS A 283 -22.51 18.36 2.15
C LYS A 283 -21.30 19.10 1.56
N GLY A 284 -20.56 18.41 0.70
CA GLY A 284 -19.37 18.93 0.03
C GLY A 284 -18.10 18.88 0.86
N GLU A 285 -18.10 18.21 2.01
CA GLU A 285 -16.95 18.06 2.92
C GLU A 285 -16.14 16.80 2.58
N ILE A 286 -14.83 16.90 2.71
CA ILE A 286 -13.89 15.75 2.69
C ILE A 286 -13.43 15.54 4.13
N ILE A 287 -13.84 14.43 4.74
CA ILE A 287 -13.59 14.10 6.14
C ILE A 287 -12.58 12.96 6.21
N GLY A 288 -11.50 13.15 6.96
CA GLY A 288 -10.52 12.12 7.26
C GLY A 288 -10.88 11.33 8.51
N LEU A 289 -10.65 10.01 8.47
CA LEU A 289 -10.59 9.15 9.65
C LEU A 289 -9.14 8.74 9.84
N ALA A 290 -8.55 9.09 10.97
CA ALA A 290 -7.16 8.85 11.31
C ALA A 290 -7.05 8.06 12.62
N GLY A 291 -5.83 7.67 12.99
CA GLY A 291 -5.50 6.89 14.17
C GLY A 291 -4.69 5.66 13.81
N LEU A 292 -4.28 4.88 14.82
CA LEU A 292 -3.57 3.64 14.59
C LEU A 292 -4.46 2.62 13.86
N GLY A 293 -3.85 1.76 13.06
CA GLY A 293 -4.57 0.72 12.32
C GLY A 293 -5.36 -0.20 13.26
N GLY A 294 -6.60 -0.53 12.86
CA GLY A 294 -7.48 -1.39 13.69
C GLY A 294 -8.19 -0.70 14.85
N HIS A 295 -8.09 0.63 14.99
CA HIS A 295 -8.76 1.39 16.06
C HIS A 295 -10.24 1.71 15.76
N GLY A 296 -10.89 1.02 14.83
CA GLY A 296 -12.33 1.10 14.61
C GLY A 296 -12.76 1.98 13.43
N GLN A 297 -11.85 2.47 12.60
CA GLN A 297 -12.14 3.33 11.45
C GLN A 297 -12.93 2.57 10.37
N THR A 298 -12.46 1.38 9.97
CA THR A 298 -13.14 0.52 8.99
C THR A 298 -14.52 0.10 9.50
N GLU A 299 -14.65 -0.29 10.77
CA GLU A 299 -15.93 -0.61 11.40
C GLU A 299 -16.89 0.59 11.40
N ALA A 300 -16.38 1.80 11.63
CA ALA A 300 -17.19 3.01 11.57
C ALA A 300 -17.72 3.28 10.15
N LEU A 301 -16.88 3.07 9.12
CA LEU A 301 -17.31 3.15 7.72
C LEU A 301 -18.37 2.11 7.38
N LEU A 302 -18.23 0.86 7.84
CA LEU A 302 -19.18 -0.21 7.62
C LEU A 302 -20.50 0.05 8.36
N ASP A 303 -20.46 0.58 9.58
CA ASP A 303 -21.67 0.97 10.32
C ASP A 303 -22.41 2.10 9.62
N LEU A 304 -21.70 3.11 9.10
CA LEU A 304 -22.29 4.18 8.29
C LEU A 304 -22.96 3.61 7.03
N TYR A 305 -22.27 2.70 6.33
CA TYR A 305 -22.80 2.07 5.13
C TYR A 305 -24.04 1.25 5.42
N THR A 306 -24.01 0.38 6.45
CA THR A 306 -25.10 -0.53 6.78
C THR A 306 -26.30 0.20 7.38
N SER A 307 -26.09 1.27 8.15
CA SER A 307 -27.18 2.05 8.74
C SER A 307 -28.09 2.73 7.70
N ARG A 308 -27.58 2.95 6.49
CA ARG A 308 -28.30 3.62 5.39
C ARG A 308 -28.76 2.67 4.29
N ASN A 309 -28.21 1.45 4.24
CA ASN A 309 -28.58 0.44 3.24
C ASN A 309 -29.40 -0.67 3.88
N SER A 310 -30.64 -0.87 3.40
CA SER A 310 -31.48 -1.97 3.84
C SER A 310 -31.08 -3.26 3.12
N ASN A 311 -30.82 -4.33 3.90
CA ASN A 311 -30.56 -5.67 3.35
C ASN A 311 -31.80 -6.32 2.72
N TRP A 312 -33.03 -5.89 3.07
CA TRP A 312 -34.29 -6.50 2.65
C TRP A 312 -34.94 -5.83 1.46
N PHE A 313 -34.82 -4.49 1.38
CA PHE A 313 -35.37 -3.70 0.27
C PHE A 313 -34.27 -2.80 -0.27
N PRO A 314 -33.57 -3.19 -1.33
CA PRO A 314 -32.61 -2.31 -1.97
C PRO A 314 -33.36 -1.06 -2.46
N THR A 315 -33.07 0.06 -1.85
CA THR A 315 -33.62 1.37 -2.24
C THR A 315 -33.25 1.66 -3.69
N ARG A 316 -34.13 2.35 -4.43
CA ARG A 316 -33.89 2.72 -5.84
C ARG A 316 -32.67 3.62 -6.02
N HIS A 317 -32.30 4.37 -5.00
CA HIS A 317 -31.12 5.24 -4.98
C HIS A 317 -30.26 4.83 -3.80
N GLN A 318 -29.01 4.50 -4.08
CA GLN A 318 -27.99 4.33 -3.05
C GLN A 318 -27.48 5.74 -2.71
N ASP A 319 -27.82 6.24 -1.53
CA ASP A 319 -27.32 7.55 -1.06
C ASP A 319 -25.84 7.51 -0.70
N ILE A 320 -25.29 6.29 -0.50
CA ILE A 320 -23.91 6.04 -0.10
C ILE A 320 -23.27 5.01 -1.02
N ALA A 321 -22.08 5.34 -1.55
CA ALA A 321 -21.18 4.42 -2.25
C ALA A 321 -19.99 4.07 -1.35
N PHE A 322 -19.35 2.92 -1.61
CA PHE A 322 -18.22 2.43 -0.83
C PHE A 322 -17.04 2.05 -1.75
N VAL A 323 -15.83 2.48 -1.39
CA VAL A 323 -14.58 2.06 -2.00
C VAL A 323 -13.82 1.22 -0.98
N ALA A 324 -13.63 -0.07 -1.29
CA ALA A 324 -12.95 -1.01 -0.41
C ALA A 324 -11.43 -0.83 -0.44
N GLY A 325 -10.79 -1.00 0.73
CA GLY A 325 -9.34 -0.92 0.87
C GLY A 325 -8.61 -2.14 0.30
N ASP A 326 -9.11 -3.34 0.60
CA ASP A 326 -8.56 -4.55 0.01
C ASP A 326 -9.23 -4.84 -1.34
N ARG A 327 -8.53 -4.42 -2.41
CA ARG A 327 -9.01 -4.62 -3.79
C ARG A 327 -9.12 -6.09 -4.17
N SER A 328 -8.27 -6.96 -3.62
CA SER A 328 -8.20 -8.37 -3.98
C SER A 328 -9.30 -9.20 -3.32
N LEU A 329 -9.59 -8.93 -2.05
CA LEU A 329 -10.62 -9.64 -1.30
C LEU A 329 -12.02 -9.04 -1.51
N ASN A 330 -12.14 -7.72 -1.42
CA ASN A 330 -13.43 -7.03 -1.31
C ASN A 330 -13.68 -6.02 -2.44
N GLY A 331 -12.67 -5.72 -3.26
CA GLY A 331 -12.75 -4.64 -4.23
C GLY A 331 -13.14 -5.12 -5.63
N THR A 332 -12.42 -6.06 -6.21
CA THR A 332 -12.57 -6.45 -7.62
C THR A 332 -13.28 -7.78 -7.80
N PHE A 333 -13.94 -7.93 -8.95
CA PHE A 333 -14.41 -9.22 -9.46
C PHE A 333 -13.37 -9.74 -10.47
N PRO A 334 -12.44 -10.61 -10.08
CA PRO A 334 -11.24 -10.93 -10.86
C PRO A 334 -11.51 -11.60 -12.20
N LEU A 335 -12.61 -12.32 -12.33
CA LEU A 335 -13.02 -12.98 -13.57
C LEU A 335 -13.75 -12.06 -14.56
N TRP A 336 -14.11 -10.85 -14.12
CA TRP A 336 -14.90 -9.92 -14.91
C TRP A 336 -14.01 -8.94 -15.69
N SER A 337 -14.63 -8.33 -16.72
CA SER A 337 -13.99 -7.25 -17.48
C SER A 337 -13.87 -5.97 -16.65
N ILE A 338 -13.03 -5.05 -17.09
CA ILE A 338 -12.88 -3.70 -16.53
C ILE A 338 -14.24 -3.00 -16.55
N LEU A 339 -14.94 -3.05 -17.70
CA LEU A 339 -16.26 -2.45 -17.87
C LEU A 339 -17.26 -2.96 -16.82
N LYS A 340 -17.38 -4.28 -16.65
CA LYS A 340 -18.30 -4.87 -15.67
C LYS A 340 -17.94 -4.52 -14.24
N ASN A 341 -16.64 -4.50 -13.92
CA ASN A 341 -16.17 -4.05 -12.63
C ASN A 341 -16.54 -2.59 -12.35
N LEU A 342 -16.48 -1.73 -13.35
CA LEU A 342 -16.83 -0.33 -13.23
C LEU A 342 -18.33 -0.10 -13.12
N SER A 343 -19.11 -0.76 -13.96
CA SER A 343 -20.54 -0.49 -14.17
C SER A 343 -21.46 -1.08 -13.10
N ILE A 344 -21.01 -2.13 -12.37
CA ILE A 344 -21.87 -2.93 -11.49
C ILE A 344 -22.65 -2.10 -10.44
N ALA A 345 -22.04 -1.07 -9.88
CA ALA A 345 -22.68 -0.22 -8.87
C ALA A 345 -23.72 0.72 -9.47
N SER A 346 -23.62 1.07 -10.76
CA SER A 346 -24.51 1.96 -11.48
C SER A 346 -25.49 1.19 -12.41
N LEU A 347 -25.50 -0.15 -12.36
CA LEU A 347 -26.18 -0.99 -13.32
C LEU A 347 -27.69 -0.67 -13.43
N ARG A 348 -28.31 -0.24 -12.33
CA ARG A 348 -29.72 0.14 -12.29
C ARG A 348 -30.03 1.39 -13.13
N ASP A 349 -29.09 2.31 -13.25
CA ASP A 349 -29.31 3.60 -13.93
C ASP A 349 -29.49 3.42 -15.46
N PHE A 350 -28.99 2.30 -15.99
CA PHE A 350 -29.10 1.95 -17.40
C PHE A 350 -29.71 0.55 -17.65
N SER A 351 -30.43 -0.01 -16.67
CA SER A 351 -31.14 -1.30 -16.80
C SER A 351 -32.64 -1.13 -16.56
N PRO A 352 -33.38 -0.39 -17.40
CA PRO A 352 -34.82 -0.28 -17.30
C PRO A 352 -35.45 -1.68 -17.48
N ALA A 353 -36.38 -2.03 -16.63
CA ALA A 353 -37.05 -3.34 -16.62
C ALA A 353 -36.11 -4.55 -16.49
N GLY A 354 -34.90 -4.37 -15.91
CA GLY A 354 -33.94 -5.45 -15.70
C GLY A 354 -33.08 -5.80 -16.92
N LEU A 355 -33.24 -5.11 -18.05
CA LEU A 355 -32.44 -5.32 -19.26
C LEU A 355 -31.34 -4.26 -19.35
N VAL A 356 -30.09 -4.71 -19.39
CA VAL A 356 -28.93 -3.82 -19.49
C VAL A 356 -28.87 -3.18 -20.86
N ASN A 357 -28.85 -1.86 -20.90
CA ASN A 357 -28.59 -1.11 -22.13
C ASN A 357 -27.08 -1.06 -22.38
N ARG A 358 -26.58 -1.95 -23.23
CA ARG A 358 -25.17 -2.10 -23.57
C ARG A 358 -24.54 -0.79 -24.07
N THR A 359 -25.22 -0.06 -24.95
CA THR A 359 -24.69 1.22 -25.48
C THR A 359 -24.43 2.24 -24.37
N LYS A 360 -25.32 2.30 -23.36
CA LYS A 360 -25.11 3.18 -22.20
C LYS A 360 -23.99 2.68 -21.28
N GLU A 361 -23.89 1.37 -21.10
CA GLU A 361 -22.81 0.75 -20.32
C GLU A 361 -21.45 1.02 -20.96
N ASP A 362 -21.31 0.80 -22.27
CA ASP A 362 -20.08 1.06 -23.02
C ASP A 362 -19.69 2.56 -22.97
N ALA A 363 -20.67 3.45 -23.15
CA ALA A 363 -20.45 4.90 -23.04
C ALA A 363 -19.97 5.31 -21.63
N LEU A 364 -20.53 4.69 -20.57
CA LEU A 364 -20.07 4.91 -19.20
C LEU A 364 -18.61 4.46 -19.03
N GLY A 365 -18.27 3.27 -19.51
CA GLY A 365 -16.93 2.71 -19.44
C GLY A 365 -15.88 3.59 -20.13
N GLU A 366 -16.14 3.99 -21.36
CA GLU A 366 -15.23 4.85 -22.13
C GLU A 366 -15.11 6.26 -21.52
N SER A 367 -16.22 6.81 -20.99
CA SER A 367 -16.21 8.09 -20.30
C SER A 367 -15.29 8.07 -19.09
N TRP A 368 -15.42 7.06 -18.22
CA TRP A 368 -14.61 6.93 -17.02
C TRP A 368 -13.17 6.52 -17.32
N LYS A 369 -12.94 5.63 -18.31
CA LYS A 369 -11.59 5.31 -18.80
C LYS A 369 -10.82 6.58 -19.16
N LYS A 370 -11.45 7.50 -19.87
CA LYS A 370 -10.86 8.78 -20.27
C LYS A 370 -10.70 9.74 -19.08
N ARG A 371 -11.73 9.82 -18.20
CA ARG A 371 -11.78 10.80 -17.10
C ARG A 371 -10.73 10.54 -16.03
N ILE A 372 -10.45 9.26 -15.72
CA ILE A 372 -9.52 8.85 -14.66
C ILE A 372 -8.26 8.18 -15.26
N GLU A 373 -8.05 8.31 -16.55
CA GLU A 373 -6.89 7.82 -17.30
C GLU A 373 -6.55 6.34 -17.01
N ILE A 374 -7.56 5.44 -17.13
CA ILE A 374 -7.32 4.00 -17.01
C ILE A 374 -6.50 3.52 -18.20
N ARG A 375 -5.29 3.04 -17.95
CA ARG A 375 -4.35 2.57 -18.99
C ARG A 375 -4.73 1.17 -19.46
N THR A 376 -5.64 1.08 -20.41
CA THR A 376 -6.05 -0.15 -21.09
C THR A 376 -6.36 0.14 -22.57
N PRO A 377 -6.02 -0.76 -23.50
CA PRO A 377 -6.48 -0.62 -24.88
C PRO A 377 -8.00 -0.78 -24.99
N ASP A 378 -8.59 -1.69 -24.18
CA ASP A 378 -10.00 -2.03 -24.23
C ASP A 378 -10.56 -2.25 -22.82
N VAL A 379 -11.77 -1.73 -22.56
CA VAL A 379 -12.48 -1.90 -21.27
C VAL A 379 -13.09 -3.30 -21.09
N ASP A 380 -13.21 -4.07 -22.16
CA ASP A 380 -13.65 -5.47 -22.12
C ASP A 380 -12.56 -6.44 -21.69
N ASN A 381 -11.29 -5.99 -21.59
CA ASN A 381 -10.22 -6.78 -21.01
C ASN A 381 -10.51 -7.13 -19.54
N LYS A 382 -9.98 -8.26 -19.07
CA LYS A 382 -10.11 -8.67 -17.67
C LYS A 382 -9.46 -7.65 -16.72
N ILE A 383 -10.07 -7.41 -15.57
CA ILE A 383 -9.55 -6.48 -14.56
C ILE A 383 -8.11 -6.83 -14.13
N LEU A 384 -7.77 -8.12 -14.06
CA LEU A 384 -6.43 -8.59 -13.70
C LEU A 384 -5.35 -8.27 -14.75
N SER A 385 -5.71 -7.80 -15.95
CA SER A 385 -4.73 -7.30 -16.93
C SER A 385 -4.18 -5.92 -16.58
N LEU A 386 -4.80 -5.23 -15.60
CA LEU A 386 -4.39 -3.92 -15.13
C LEU A 386 -3.35 -4.03 -14.01
N SER A 387 -2.45 -3.03 -13.94
CA SER A 387 -1.63 -2.81 -12.73
C SER A 387 -2.51 -2.47 -11.53
N GLY A 388 -2.00 -2.69 -10.30
CA GLY A 388 -2.73 -2.42 -9.07
C GLY A 388 -3.29 -0.99 -9.00
N GLY A 389 -2.51 0.03 -9.35
CA GLY A 389 -2.98 1.41 -9.40
C GLY A 389 -4.11 1.64 -10.41
N ASN A 390 -4.08 0.99 -11.59
CA ASN A 390 -5.18 1.07 -12.55
C ASN A 390 -6.42 0.30 -12.09
N GLN A 391 -6.27 -0.84 -11.38
CA GLN A 391 -7.39 -1.52 -10.73
C GLN A 391 -8.05 -0.60 -9.69
N GLN A 392 -7.26 0.11 -8.90
CA GLN A 392 -7.76 1.07 -7.91
C GLN A 392 -8.54 2.21 -8.58
N LYS A 393 -8.04 2.75 -9.70
CA LYS A 393 -8.79 3.72 -10.53
C LYS A 393 -10.17 3.19 -10.94
N VAL A 394 -10.28 1.91 -11.30
CA VAL A 394 -11.58 1.28 -11.63
C VAL A 394 -12.51 1.25 -10.42
N LEU A 395 -12.01 0.96 -9.21
CA LEU A 395 -12.82 0.99 -7.99
C LEU A 395 -13.33 2.40 -7.67
N PHE A 396 -12.50 3.42 -7.83
CA PHE A 396 -12.93 4.82 -7.74
C PHE A 396 -13.99 5.16 -8.78
N ALA A 397 -13.74 4.82 -10.05
CA ALA A 397 -14.70 5.06 -11.12
C ALA A 397 -16.04 4.39 -10.82
N ARG A 398 -16.05 3.15 -10.29
CA ARG A 398 -17.25 2.44 -9.86
C ARG A 398 -18.07 3.24 -8.85
N ALA A 399 -17.43 3.76 -7.81
CA ALA A 399 -18.10 4.53 -6.76
C ALA A 399 -18.59 5.89 -7.28
N LEU A 400 -17.74 6.61 -8.02
CA LEU A 400 -18.04 7.93 -8.55
C LEU A 400 -19.03 7.92 -9.72
N ALA A 401 -19.16 6.80 -10.44
CA ALA A 401 -20.16 6.62 -11.49
C ALA A 401 -21.59 6.49 -10.94
N THR A 402 -21.76 6.24 -9.64
CA THR A 402 -23.06 6.22 -8.98
C THR A 402 -23.59 7.65 -8.76
N THR A 403 -24.90 7.76 -8.50
CA THR A 403 -25.55 9.01 -8.08
C THR A 403 -25.43 9.29 -6.57
N ALA A 404 -24.67 8.46 -5.84
CA ALA A 404 -24.49 8.58 -4.40
C ALA A 404 -23.96 9.96 -3.99
N ALA A 405 -24.65 10.60 -3.05
CA ALA A 405 -24.26 11.91 -2.51
C ALA A 405 -23.07 11.81 -1.56
N THR A 406 -22.86 10.63 -0.97
CA THR A 406 -21.76 10.36 -0.04
C THR A 406 -20.94 9.15 -0.50
N VAL A 407 -19.63 9.24 -0.43
CA VAL A 407 -18.69 8.16 -0.76
C VAL A 407 -17.84 7.85 0.46
N LEU A 408 -17.89 6.61 0.91
CA LEU A 408 -17.05 6.08 1.98
C LEU A 408 -15.83 5.40 1.35
N MET A 409 -14.65 5.64 1.90
CA MET A 409 -13.39 5.16 1.34
C MET A 409 -12.54 4.57 2.47
N ASP A 410 -12.24 3.28 2.37
CA ASP A 410 -11.47 2.52 3.36
C ASP A 410 -10.04 2.34 2.84
N ASP A 411 -9.11 3.21 3.22
CA ASP A 411 -7.71 3.25 2.79
C ASP A 411 -7.50 3.00 1.27
N PRO A 412 -8.20 3.79 0.43
CA PRO A 412 -8.37 3.46 -0.98
C PRO A 412 -7.12 3.69 -1.83
N MET A 413 -6.11 4.38 -1.30
CA MET A 413 -4.89 4.74 -2.03
C MET A 413 -3.69 3.87 -1.67
N ARG A 414 -3.91 2.84 -0.89
CA ARG A 414 -2.87 1.92 -0.46
C ARG A 414 -2.16 1.28 -1.67
N GLY A 415 -0.83 1.40 -1.71
CA GLY A 415 -0.01 0.85 -2.79
C GLY A 415 -0.27 1.50 -4.17
N VAL A 416 -0.75 2.73 -4.18
CA VAL A 416 -0.93 3.54 -5.39
C VAL A 416 0.19 4.56 -5.49
N ASP A 417 0.75 4.76 -6.68
CA ASP A 417 1.85 5.70 -6.90
C ASP A 417 1.42 7.17 -6.74
N ILE A 418 2.39 8.02 -6.43
CA ILE A 418 2.18 9.46 -6.16
C ILE A 418 1.48 10.17 -7.32
N GLY A 419 1.81 9.83 -8.58
CA GLY A 419 1.18 10.46 -9.75
C GLY A 419 -0.30 10.12 -9.86
N THR A 420 -0.64 8.84 -9.71
CA THR A 420 -2.03 8.36 -9.69
C THR A 420 -2.80 8.92 -8.48
N LYS A 421 -2.17 9.01 -7.30
CA LYS A 421 -2.78 9.64 -6.12
C LYS A 421 -3.22 11.07 -6.41
N GLN A 422 -2.33 11.88 -6.99
CA GLN A 422 -2.62 13.29 -7.28
C GLN A 422 -3.81 13.46 -8.25
N GLU A 423 -3.89 12.63 -9.29
CA GLU A 423 -5.03 12.64 -10.24
C GLU A 423 -6.36 12.35 -9.52
N VAL A 424 -6.37 11.36 -8.63
CA VAL A 424 -7.57 11.02 -7.84
C VAL A 424 -7.93 12.12 -6.86
N TYR A 425 -6.96 12.74 -6.19
CA TYR A 425 -7.19 13.86 -5.28
C TYR A 425 -7.85 15.05 -5.99
N ASP A 426 -7.40 15.38 -7.19
CA ASP A 426 -7.97 16.47 -7.97
C ASP A 426 -9.44 16.16 -8.35
N ILE A 427 -9.75 14.90 -8.68
CA ILE A 427 -11.13 14.44 -8.92
C ILE A 427 -11.99 14.54 -7.66
N LEU A 428 -11.50 14.05 -6.51
CA LEU A 428 -12.25 14.12 -5.24
C LEU A 428 -12.57 15.55 -4.85
N ARG A 429 -11.62 16.48 -5.01
CA ARG A 429 -11.83 17.91 -4.75
C ARG A 429 -12.87 18.52 -5.68
N ALA A 430 -12.82 18.18 -6.96
CA ALA A 430 -13.81 18.66 -7.93
C ALA A 430 -15.22 18.14 -7.60
N GLU A 431 -15.36 16.86 -7.26
CA GLU A 431 -16.63 16.26 -6.86
C GLU A 431 -17.16 16.86 -5.54
N ALA A 432 -16.28 17.11 -4.56
CA ALA A 432 -16.64 17.76 -3.30
C ALA A 432 -17.11 19.21 -3.53
N ALA A 433 -16.46 19.95 -4.44
CA ALA A 433 -16.90 21.29 -4.84
C ALA A 433 -18.29 21.27 -5.48
N ASN A 434 -18.67 20.18 -6.15
CA ASN A 434 -20.00 19.95 -6.70
C ASN A 434 -21.02 19.44 -5.66
N GLY A 435 -20.62 19.32 -4.39
CA GLY A 435 -21.49 18.99 -3.28
C GLY A 435 -21.54 17.51 -2.90
N ARG A 436 -20.65 16.65 -3.44
CA ARG A 436 -20.49 15.27 -3.00
C ARG A 436 -19.67 15.24 -1.72
N THR A 437 -20.02 14.39 -0.75
CA THR A 437 -19.35 14.28 0.54
C THR A 437 -18.45 13.03 0.54
N PHE A 438 -17.26 13.15 1.09
CA PHE A 438 -16.31 12.03 1.19
C PHE A 438 -15.95 11.76 2.65
N ILE A 439 -15.95 10.50 3.04
CA ILE A 439 -15.45 10.03 4.34
C ILE A 439 -14.33 9.04 4.04
N TRP A 440 -13.12 9.41 4.41
CA TRP A 440 -11.90 8.80 3.95
C TRP A 440 -11.03 8.34 5.12
N TYR A 441 -10.96 7.04 5.35
CA TYR A 441 -9.93 6.45 6.20
C TYR A 441 -8.63 6.33 5.43
N SER A 442 -7.54 6.78 6.00
CA SER A 442 -6.19 6.57 5.48
C SER A 442 -5.18 6.40 6.61
N THR A 443 -4.20 5.55 6.36
CA THR A 443 -3.01 5.38 7.19
C THR A 443 -1.91 6.39 6.84
N GLU A 444 -2.02 7.09 5.71
CA GLU A 444 -1.01 8.02 5.23
C GLU A 444 -1.33 9.47 5.64
N MET A 445 -0.38 10.11 6.32
CA MET A 445 -0.57 11.47 6.83
C MET A 445 -0.74 12.50 5.71
N ASP A 446 -0.10 12.30 4.56
CA ASP A 446 -0.24 13.19 3.40
C ASP A 446 -1.66 13.20 2.82
N GLU A 447 -2.38 12.07 2.94
CA GLU A 447 -3.78 11.96 2.54
C GLU A 447 -4.71 12.62 3.56
N ILE A 448 -4.45 12.39 4.84
CA ILE A 448 -5.21 12.99 5.95
C ILE A 448 -5.13 14.52 5.92
N ARG A 449 -3.98 15.08 5.56
CA ARG A 449 -3.81 16.55 5.37
C ARG A 449 -4.64 17.15 4.24
N LEU A 450 -5.15 16.34 3.32
CA LEU A 450 -6.03 16.81 2.23
C LEU A 450 -7.48 17.01 2.67
N CYS A 451 -7.85 16.46 3.81
CA CYS A 451 -9.18 16.53 4.36
C CYS A 451 -9.48 17.90 4.95
N ASP A 452 -10.74 18.29 4.89
CA ASP A 452 -11.22 19.56 5.48
C ASP A 452 -11.29 19.44 7.01
N ARG A 453 -11.57 18.22 7.51
CA ARG A 453 -11.67 17.88 8.93
C ARG A 453 -11.28 16.44 9.15
N VAL A 454 -10.71 16.12 10.30
CA VAL A 454 -10.21 14.80 10.65
C VAL A 454 -10.74 14.37 12.01
N TYR A 455 -11.27 13.16 12.07
CA TYR A 455 -11.60 12.47 13.31
C TYR A 455 -10.52 11.44 13.63
N VAL A 456 -9.94 11.53 14.82
CA VAL A 456 -8.91 10.59 15.28
C VAL A 456 -9.56 9.52 16.15
N PHE A 457 -9.38 8.27 15.75
CA PHE A 457 -9.94 7.10 16.40
C PHE A 457 -8.96 6.43 17.36
N ARG A 458 -9.49 5.93 18.48
CA ARG A 458 -8.84 5.02 19.40
C ARG A 458 -9.87 4.08 20.02
N GLU A 459 -9.59 2.77 19.97
CA GLU A 459 -10.44 1.72 20.56
C GLU A 459 -11.94 1.84 20.20
N GLY A 460 -12.21 2.14 18.94
CA GLY A 460 -13.57 2.26 18.40
C GLY A 460 -14.29 3.56 18.72
N SER A 461 -13.63 4.55 19.34
CA SER A 461 -14.22 5.84 19.71
C SER A 461 -13.42 7.00 19.11
N ILE A 462 -14.10 8.10 18.78
CA ILE A 462 -13.47 9.34 18.29
C ILE A 462 -12.91 10.09 19.49
N GLN A 463 -11.59 10.28 19.53
CA GLN A 463 -10.88 10.96 20.62
C GLN A 463 -10.64 12.44 20.36
N ALA A 464 -10.51 12.82 19.08
CA ALA A 464 -10.29 14.21 18.69
C ALA A 464 -10.96 14.52 17.35
N GLU A 465 -11.30 15.79 17.18
CA GLU A 465 -11.72 16.42 15.94
C GLU A 465 -10.69 17.51 15.61
N LEU A 466 -9.99 17.37 14.48
CA LEU A 466 -8.92 18.27 14.03
C LEU A 466 -9.38 19.02 12.79
N LYS A 467 -9.04 20.32 12.67
CA LYS A 467 -9.41 21.20 11.55
C LYS A 467 -8.23 22.07 11.12
N GLY A 468 -8.13 22.33 9.82
CA GLY A 468 -7.12 23.23 9.27
C GLY A 468 -5.70 22.89 9.72
N ASP A 469 -4.99 23.83 10.33
CA ASP A 469 -3.61 23.69 10.77
C ASP A 469 -3.40 22.70 11.95
N GLU A 470 -4.49 22.30 12.62
CA GLU A 470 -4.46 21.26 13.65
C GLU A 470 -4.21 19.86 13.04
N ILE A 471 -4.45 19.70 11.74
CA ILE A 471 -4.25 18.41 11.05
C ILE A 471 -2.76 18.20 10.80
N ASN A 472 -2.07 17.71 11.81
CA ASN A 472 -0.65 17.37 11.74
C ASN A 472 -0.38 16.03 12.42
N GLU A 473 0.77 15.43 12.11
CA GLU A 473 1.15 14.10 12.57
C GLU A 473 1.24 14.01 14.09
N GLN A 474 1.76 15.04 14.74
CA GLN A 474 1.89 15.07 16.19
C GLN A 474 0.52 15.08 16.89
N ALA A 475 -0.43 15.85 16.39
CA ALA A 475 -1.78 15.89 16.93
C ALA A 475 -2.53 14.58 16.73
N VAL A 476 -2.39 13.95 15.55
CA VAL A 476 -2.98 12.63 15.26
C VAL A 476 -2.37 11.56 16.18
N LEU A 477 -1.06 11.50 16.29
CA LEU A 477 -0.38 10.55 17.18
C LEU A 477 -0.73 10.80 18.66
N ALA A 478 -0.70 12.05 19.11
CA ALA A 478 -1.08 12.38 20.50
C ALA A 478 -2.50 11.88 20.82
N ALA A 479 -3.49 12.15 19.96
CA ALA A 479 -4.86 11.70 20.15
C ALA A 479 -5.02 10.17 20.06
N SER A 480 -4.14 9.49 19.29
CA SER A 480 -4.15 8.03 19.15
C SER A 480 -3.57 7.30 20.37
N PHE A 481 -2.61 7.92 21.09
CA PHE A 481 -1.90 7.31 22.23
C PHE A 481 -2.31 7.85 23.60
N SER A 482 -2.91 9.06 23.70
CA SER A 482 -3.20 9.69 24.99
C SER A 482 -4.19 8.88 25.83
N GLY A 483 -3.66 7.98 26.66
CA GLY A 483 -4.39 7.15 27.59
C GLY A 483 -3.94 7.34 29.05
N ASP A 484 -2.78 8.00 29.33
CA ASP A 484 -2.25 8.16 30.68
C ASP A 484 -1.56 9.52 30.87
N ALA A 485 -2.36 10.59 30.95
CA ALA A 485 -1.87 11.88 31.43
C ALA A 485 -2.87 12.53 32.39
N HIS A 486 -3.54 11.73 33.26
CA HIS A 486 -4.17 12.19 34.50
C HIS A 486 -4.40 10.96 35.43
N ALA A 487 -3.38 10.58 36.15
CA ALA A 487 -3.48 9.87 37.41
C ALA A 487 -2.43 10.44 38.38
#